data_d653d242990568f93f35a088203dc69e
#
_entry.id   d653d242990568f93f35a088203dc69e
#
_cell.length_a   1.000
_cell.length_b   1.000
_cell.length_c   1.000
_cell.angle_alpha   90.00
_cell.angle_beta   90.00
_cell.angle_gamma   90.00
#
_symmetry.space_group_name_H-M   'P 1'
#
loop_
_entity.id
_entity.type
_entity.pdbx_description
1 polymer ?
#
loop_
_entity_poly.entity_id
_entity_poly.type
_entity_poly.pdbx_seq_one_letter_code
_entity_poly.pdbx_strand_id
1 'polypeptide(L)'
;AAGNVEFTNNAVFSHNWTGYHLIWQDQLIFPELSATDKVQVTLEEAKRGNILDRNGRQLAGEGTASSVGIVPGRMENREDTIKKLAEYLGIGSDEIEDKLKADWVKADSFVPVATIPKIQEVDLLTVNPDKTVLEEKEKQDTLLKIPGIMLSDVKVRTYYLKEAASHLVGYVQAVTAEDLQEHKGEGYRTNSVIGKTGLETLYEKELKGTDGCEICIVDANGNKKSVIAYEPRKDGEDIHTTIDGDLQSTL
;
A
#
# COMPACT_ATOMS: atom_id res chain seq x y z
N ALA A 1 4.52 -4.69 -15.67
CA ALA A 1 4.07 -6.01 -16.13
C ALA A 1 5.30 -6.89 -16.35
N ALA A 2 5.20 -8.18 -16.12
CA ALA A 2 6.32 -9.12 -16.18
C ALA A 2 6.88 -9.38 -17.61
N GLY A 3 6.62 -8.51 -18.57
CA GLY A 3 7.10 -8.62 -19.94
C GLY A 3 6.37 -9.70 -20.77
N ASN A 4 6.95 -10.05 -21.91
CA ASN A 4 6.48 -11.16 -22.74
C ASN A 4 7.17 -12.46 -22.31
N VAL A 5 6.39 -13.52 -22.11
CA VAL A 5 6.90 -14.86 -21.83
C VAL A 5 6.77 -15.69 -23.11
N GLU A 6 7.89 -16.17 -23.64
CA GLU A 6 7.94 -17.01 -24.83
C GLU A 6 8.34 -18.42 -24.43
N PHE A 7 7.59 -19.43 -24.89
CA PHE A 7 7.91 -20.84 -24.72
C PHE A 7 7.39 -21.66 -25.91
N THR A 8 8.00 -22.82 -26.11
CA THR A 8 7.57 -23.79 -27.12
C THR A 8 7.01 -25.00 -26.42
N ASN A 9 5.86 -25.48 -26.92
CA ASN A 9 5.19 -26.64 -26.37
C ASN A 9 4.71 -27.61 -27.47
N ASN A 10 4.56 -28.89 -27.13
CA ASN A 10 4.04 -29.88 -28.02
C ASN A 10 2.55 -30.11 -27.76
N ALA A 11 1.71 -29.77 -28.73
CA ALA A 11 0.28 -30.03 -28.66
C ALA A 11 -0.04 -31.41 -29.27
N VAL A 12 -0.77 -32.22 -28.53
CA VAL A 12 -1.23 -33.55 -28.98
C VAL A 12 -2.67 -33.44 -29.46
N PHE A 13 -2.93 -33.99 -30.65
CA PHE A 13 -4.26 -34.03 -31.25
C PHE A 13 -4.74 -35.45 -31.40
N SER A 14 -5.99 -35.73 -31.09
CA SER A 14 -6.72 -36.90 -31.49
C SER A 14 -7.49 -36.61 -32.78
N HIS A 15 -7.67 -37.64 -33.63
CA HIS A 15 -8.47 -37.55 -34.86
C HIS A 15 -9.65 -38.49 -34.75
N ASN A 16 -10.84 -37.99 -35.06
CA ASN A 16 -12.05 -38.79 -35.17
C ASN A 16 -12.85 -38.36 -36.43
N TRP A 17 -14.08 -38.87 -36.61
CA TRP A 17 -14.94 -38.57 -37.77
C TRP A 17 -15.37 -37.08 -37.86
N THR A 18 -15.24 -36.30 -36.78
CA THR A 18 -15.51 -34.85 -36.76
C THR A 18 -14.26 -34.01 -37.02
N GLY A 19 -13.04 -34.61 -37.06
CA GLY A 19 -11.79 -33.91 -37.33
C GLY A 19 -10.74 -34.07 -36.24
N TYR A 20 -9.80 -33.12 -36.19
CA TYR A 20 -8.74 -33.06 -35.17
C TYR A 20 -9.21 -32.35 -33.93
N HIS A 21 -9.01 -32.98 -32.78
CA HIS A 21 -9.33 -32.44 -31.46
C HIS A 21 -8.07 -32.31 -30.60
N LEU A 22 -7.81 -31.13 -30.06
CA LEU A 22 -6.72 -30.93 -29.15
C LEU A 22 -6.95 -31.68 -27.84
N ILE A 23 -5.99 -32.52 -27.47
CA ILE A 23 -5.95 -33.13 -26.13
C ILE A 23 -5.40 -32.10 -25.18
N TRP A 24 -6.29 -31.55 -24.33
CA TRP A 24 -5.92 -30.54 -23.36
C TRP A 24 -4.98 -31.10 -22.29
N GLN A 25 -3.89 -30.35 -22.02
CA GLN A 25 -2.93 -30.63 -20.95
C GLN A 25 -2.50 -29.27 -20.34
N ASP A 26 -2.28 -29.22 -19.03
CA ASP A 26 -1.89 -28.00 -18.33
C ASP A 26 -0.56 -27.42 -18.84
N GLN A 27 0.33 -28.33 -19.33
CA GLN A 27 1.59 -27.96 -19.97
C GLN A 27 1.41 -27.06 -21.22
N LEU A 28 0.21 -27.04 -21.82
CA LEU A 28 -0.08 -26.15 -22.94
C LEU A 28 -0.12 -24.67 -22.51
N ILE A 29 -0.36 -24.41 -21.22
CA ILE A 29 -0.28 -23.04 -20.65
C ILE A 29 1.17 -22.70 -20.34
N PHE A 30 1.81 -23.55 -19.52
CA PHE A 30 3.24 -23.46 -19.22
C PHE A 30 3.84 -24.86 -19.20
N PRO A 31 5.02 -25.10 -19.82
CA PRO A 31 5.59 -26.45 -19.96
C PRO A 31 5.76 -27.21 -18.65
N GLU A 32 6.02 -26.51 -17.55
CA GLU A 32 6.29 -27.08 -16.23
C GLU A 32 5.05 -27.19 -15.34
N LEU A 33 3.87 -26.78 -15.83
CA LEU A 33 2.64 -26.78 -15.06
C LEU A 33 2.06 -28.20 -15.00
N SER A 34 1.78 -28.70 -13.80
CA SER A 34 1.08 -29.97 -13.56
C SER A 34 -0.34 -29.72 -13.05
N ALA A 35 -1.20 -30.72 -13.12
CA ALA A 35 -2.64 -30.60 -12.80
C ALA A 35 -2.96 -30.09 -11.38
N THR A 36 -2.03 -30.23 -10.43
CA THR A 36 -2.20 -29.76 -9.04
C THR A 36 -1.50 -28.46 -8.74
N ASP A 37 -0.72 -27.96 -9.70
CA ASP A 37 0.05 -26.75 -9.55
C ASP A 37 -0.81 -25.50 -9.76
N LYS A 38 -0.33 -24.35 -9.26
CA LYS A 38 -0.96 -23.05 -9.45
C LYS A 38 0.06 -22.06 -9.97
N VAL A 39 -0.39 -21.14 -10.79
CA VAL A 39 0.41 -19.96 -11.16
C VAL A 39 0.16 -18.87 -10.12
N GLN A 40 1.24 -18.43 -9.48
CA GLN A 40 1.20 -17.36 -8.50
C GLN A 40 1.91 -16.13 -9.05
N VAL A 41 1.28 -14.96 -8.86
CA VAL A 41 1.85 -13.65 -9.19
C VAL A 41 2.12 -12.94 -7.87
N THR A 42 3.38 -12.58 -7.66
CA THR A 42 3.82 -11.78 -6.50
C THR A 42 4.30 -10.43 -7.01
N LEU A 43 3.81 -9.37 -6.40
CA LEU A 43 4.19 -8.01 -6.72
C LEU A 43 5.08 -7.47 -5.61
N GLU A 44 6.17 -6.82 -6.00
CA GLU A 44 7.07 -6.11 -5.09
C GLU A 44 6.89 -4.60 -5.30
N GLU A 45 6.32 -3.92 -4.31
CA GLU A 45 6.08 -2.48 -4.40
C GLU A 45 7.39 -1.70 -4.39
N ALA A 46 7.53 -0.78 -5.34
CA ALA A 46 8.64 0.15 -5.37
C ALA A 46 8.52 1.18 -4.23
N LYS A 47 9.64 1.57 -3.66
CA LYS A 47 9.67 2.68 -2.72
C LYS A 47 9.63 3.99 -3.48
N ARG A 48 8.76 4.91 -3.03
CA ARG A 48 8.74 6.27 -3.58
C ARG A 48 9.98 7.03 -3.14
N GLY A 49 10.67 7.68 -4.06
CA GLY A 49 11.84 8.53 -3.80
C GLY A 49 11.52 9.70 -2.87
N ASN A 50 12.53 10.25 -2.22
CA ASN A 50 12.41 11.37 -1.29
C ASN A 50 12.50 12.70 -2.03
N ILE A 51 11.91 13.75 -1.45
CA ILE A 51 12.18 15.14 -1.86
C ILE A 51 13.07 15.75 -0.78
N LEU A 52 14.24 16.23 -1.18
CA LEU A 52 15.29 16.68 -0.28
C LEU A 52 15.54 18.18 -0.44
N ASP A 53 15.86 18.85 0.67
CA ASP A 53 16.31 20.24 0.67
C ASP A 53 17.75 20.36 0.10
N ARG A 54 18.28 21.59 0.02
CA ARG A 54 19.66 21.88 -0.44
C ARG A 54 20.74 21.18 0.38
N ASN A 55 20.45 20.82 1.63
CA ASN A 55 21.36 20.18 2.57
C ASN A 55 21.19 18.65 2.63
N GLY A 56 20.29 18.07 1.79
CA GLY A 56 20.00 16.66 1.76
C GLY A 56 19.04 16.19 2.87
N ARG A 57 18.36 17.11 3.56
CA ARG A 57 17.34 16.77 4.57
C ARG A 57 15.99 16.53 3.89
N GLN A 58 15.23 15.59 4.39
CA GLN A 58 13.93 15.24 3.80
C GLN A 58 12.91 16.38 3.99
N LEU A 59 12.34 16.85 2.88
CA LEU A 59 11.13 17.66 2.83
C LEU A 59 9.89 16.77 2.76
N ALA A 60 9.98 15.69 1.96
CA ALA A 60 9.01 14.61 1.93
C ALA A 60 9.72 13.26 1.80
N GLY A 61 9.23 12.25 2.50
CA GLY A 61 9.83 10.92 2.50
C GLY A 61 8.92 9.85 3.08
N GLU A 62 9.41 8.59 3.15
CA GLU A 62 8.71 7.50 3.81
C GLU A 62 8.78 7.71 5.34
N GLY A 63 7.63 7.75 5.98
CA GLY A 63 7.49 7.77 7.43
C GLY A 63 6.64 6.61 7.91
N THR A 64 6.42 6.55 9.22
CA THR A 64 5.56 5.55 9.85
C THR A 64 4.42 6.25 10.58
N ALA A 65 3.21 5.74 10.39
CA ALA A 65 2.03 6.14 11.12
C ALA A 65 1.36 4.92 11.75
N SER A 66 0.39 5.15 12.63
CA SER A 66 -0.42 4.08 13.21
C SER A 66 -1.77 4.02 12.51
N SER A 67 -2.08 2.88 11.90
CA SER A 67 -3.41 2.59 11.39
C SER A 67 -4.28 2.08 12.52
N VAL A 68 -5.36 2.79 12.78
CA VAL A 68 -6.42 2.34 13.68
C VAL A 68 -7.37 1.45 12.90
N GLY A 69 -7.56 0.24 13.34
CA GLY A 69 -8.45 -0.70 12.68
C GLY A 69 -9.28 -1.52 13.65
N ILE A 70 -10.29 -2.18 13.11
CA ILE A 70 -11.22 -3.04 13.83
C ILE A 70 -10.94 -4.50 13.45
N VAL A 71 -10.96 -5.38 14.44
CA VAL A 71 -11.00 -6.84 14.26
C VAL A 71 -12.39 -7.32 14.65
N PRO A 72 -13.29 -7.66 13.68
CA PRO A 72 -14.70 -7.93 13.95
C PRO A 72 -14.96 -8.98 15.02
N GLY A 73 -14.19 -10.05 15.03
CA GLY A 73 -14.32 -11.15 16.00
C GLY A 73 -13.90 -10.83 17.42
N ARG A 74 -13.29 -9.66 17.66
CA ARG A 74 -12.85 -9.19 18.99
C ARG A 74 -13.72 -8.09 19.56
N MET A 75 -14.77 -7.68 18.84
CA MET A 75 -15.75 -6.72 19.35
C MET A 75 -16.70 -7.41 20.31
N GLU A 76 -16.94 -6.84 21.47
CA GLU A 76 -17.98 -7.29 22.42
C GLU A 76 -19.35 -6.77 22.02
N ASN A 77 -19.44 -5.50 21.63
CA ASN A 77 -20.65 -4.85 21.14
C ASN A 77 -20.31 -4.04 19.88
N ARG A 78 -20.82 -4.50 18.72
CA ARG A 78 -20.52 -3.89 17.42
C ARG A 78 -20.94 -2.42 17.35
N GLU A 79 -22.17 -2.10 17.75
CA GLU A 79 -22.72 -0.74 17.65
C GLU A 79 -21.96 0.23 18.56
N ASP A 80 -21.67 -0.18 19.79
CA ASP A 80 -20.96 0.62 20.79
C ASP A 80 -19.49 0.87 20.35
N THR A 81 -18.82 -0.16 19.83
CA THR A 81 -17.45 -0.04 19.30
C THR A 81 -17.40 0.94 18.13
N ILE A 82 -18.30 0.82 17.15
CA ILE A 82 -18.37 1.70 15.99
C ILE A 82 -18.65 3.14 16.42
N LYS A 83 -19.62 3.34 17.30
CA LYS A 83 -20.00 4.68 17.79
C LYS A 83 -18.84 5.37 18.51
N LYS A 84 -18.19 4.68 19.44
CA LYS A 84 -17.03 5.21 20.17
C LYS A 84 -15.87 5.54 19.23
N LEU A 85 -15.60 4.67 18.26
CA LEU A 85 -14.53 4.90 17.30
C LEU A 85 -14.83 6.08 16.36
N ALA A 86 -16.09 6.18 15.90
CA ALA A 86 -16.56 7.28 15.06
C ALA A 86 -16.44 8.63 15.78
N GLU A 87 -16.89 8.70 17.03
CA GLU A 87 -16.79 9.89 17.87
C GLU A 87 -15.33 10.30 18.12
N TYR A 88 -14.48 9.30 18.36
CA TYR A 88 -13.07 9.52 18.67
C TYR A 88 -12.24 9.99 17.48
N LEU A 89 -12.51 9.45 16.30
CA LEU A 89 -11.80 9.78 15.06
C LEU A 89 -12.46 10.92 14.28
N GLY A 90 -13.67 11.35 14.66
CA GLY A 90 -14.43 12.38 13.95
C GLY A 90 -14.90 11.93 12.56
N ILE A 91 -15.16 10.63 12.37
CA ILE A 91 -15.62 10.03 11.11
C ILE A 91 -17.05 9.50 11.26
N GLY A 92 -17.75 9.32 10.13
CA GLY A 92 -19.11 8.79 10.14
C GLY A 92 -19.17 7.31 10.54
N SER A 93 -20.15 6.94 11.37
CA SER A 93 -20.39 5.53 11.70
C SER A 93 -20.71 4.69 10.46
N ASP A 94 -21.44 5.27 9.49
CA ASP A 94 -21.79 4.62 8.23
C ASP A 94 -20.56 4.25 7.41
N GLU A 95 -19.54 5.12 7.38
CA GLU A 95 -18.29 4.85 6.69
C GLU A 95 -17.54 3.64 7.29
N ILE A 96 -17.55 3.53 8.63
CA ILE A 96 -16.95 2.38 9.32
C ILE A 96 -17.74 1.11 9.01
N GLU A 97 -19.07 1.20 9.03
CA GLU A 97 -19.92 0.06 8.70
C GLU A 97 -19.71 -0.46 7.29
N ASP A 98 -19.57 0.43 6.30
CA ASP A 98 -19.35 0.05 4.91
C ASP A 98 -18.00 -0.64 4.73
N LYS A 99 -16.96 -0.18 5.42
CA LYS A 99 -15.66 -0.87 5.44
C LYS A 99 -15.78 -2.29 6.05
N LEU A 100 -16.60 -2.46 7.08
CA LEU A 100 -16.84 -3.76 7.73
C LEU A 100 -17.73 -4.73 6.94
N LYS A 101 -18.47 -4.23 5.93
CA LYS A 101 -19.34 -5.05 5.05
C LYS A 101 -18.59 -5.60 3.81
N ALA A 102 -17.33 -5.22 3.59
CA ALA A 102 -16.57 -5.65 2.43
C ALA A 102 -16.39 -7.18 2.40
N ASP A 103 -16.48 -7.79 1.22
CA ASP A 103 -16.48 -9.26 1.01
C ASP A 103 -15.25 -9.99 1.57
N TRP A 104 -14.12 -9.30 1.68
CA TRP A 104 -12.88 -9.86 2.21
C TRP A 104 -12.82 -9.88 3.76
N VAL A 105 -13.73 -9.18 4.44
CA VAL A 105 -13.73 -9.03 5.89
C VAL A 105 -14.21 -10.32 6.56
N LYS A 106 -13.34 -10.89 7.38
CA LYS A 106 -13.62 -12.05 8.24
C LYS A 106 -13.51 -11.66 9.70
N ALA A 107 -13.87 -12.58 10.59
CA ALA A 107 -13.85 -12.32 12.03
C ALA A 107 -12.48 -11.90 12.58
N ASP A 108 -11.40 -12.44 12.01
CA ASP A 108 -10.00 -12.18 12.39
C ASP A 108 -9.29 -11.15 11.50
N SER A 109 -9.99 -10.59 10.50
CA SER A 109 -9.41 -9.58 9.61
C SER A 109 -9.20 -8.26 10.34
N PHE A 110 -8.04 -7.64 10.13
CA PHE A 110 -7.80 -6.25 10.52
C PHE A 110 -8.40 -5.33 9.45
N VAL A 111 -9.43 -4.57 9.81
CA VAL A 111 -10.11 -3.61 8.92
C VAL A 111 -9.62 -2.21 9.25
N PRO A 112 -8.76 -1.59 8.41
CA PRO A 112 -8.26 -0.26 8.67
C PRO A 112 -9.37 0.79 8.54
N VAL A 113 -9.49 1.65 9.54
CA VAL A 113 -10.52 2.69 9.60
C VAL A 113 -9.91 4.07 9.35
N ALA A 114 -8.87 4.41 10.09
CA ALA A 114 -8.17 5.69 9.98
C ALA A 114 -6.67 5.54 10.24
N THR A 115 -5.92 6.56 9.87
CA THR A 115 -4.47 6.66 10.15
C THR A 115 -4.23 7.84 11.07
N ILE A 116 -3.48 7.61 12.14
CA ILE A 116 -3.10 8.62 13.13
C ILE A 116 -1.58 8.72 13.21
N PRO A 117 -1.01 9.85 13.64
CA PRO A 117 0.42 9.99 13.84
C PRO A 117 0.96 8.87 14.75
N LYS A 118 2.12 8.31 14.42
CA LYS A 118 2.80 7.37 15.31
C LYS A 118 3.58 8.17 16.36
N ILE A 119 3.30 7.88 17.61
CA ILE A 119 4.06 8.43 18.74
C ILE A 119 5.34 7.62 18.89
N GLN A 120 6.48 8.28 18.87
CA GLN A 120 7.75 7.63 19.12
C GLN A 120 8.05 7.64 20.63
N GLU A 121 8.53 6.52 21.15
CA GLU A 121 8.88 6.43 22.58
C GLU A 121 9.91 7.49 23.00
N VAL A 122 10.81 7.90 22.09
CA VAL A 122 11.80 8.94 22.31
C VAL A 122 11.16 10.29 22.64
N ASP A 123 10.01 10.62 22.01
CA ASP A 123 9.31 11.87 22.26
C ASP A 123 8.70 11.92 23.67
N LEU A 124 8.43 10.76 24.26
CA LEU A 124 7.89 10.61 25.62
C LEU A 124 8.98 10.61 26.70
N LEU A 125 10.22 10.30 26.32
CA LEU A 125 11.36 10.25 27.25
C LEU A 125 12.08 11.59 27.41
N THR A 126 11.63 12.63 26.72
CA THR A 126 12.17 13.98 26.89
C THR A 126 11.79 14.56 28.25
N VAL A 127 12.65 15.43 28.80
CA VAL A 127 12.45 16.04 30.14
C VAL A 127 11.15 16.85 30.25
N ASN A 128 10.66 17.39 29.12
CA ASN A 128 9.36 18.04 28.97
C ASN A 128 8.74 17.62 27.66
N PRO A 129 7.99 16.51 27.61
CA PRO A 129 7.28 16.11 26.40
C PRO A 129 6.25 17.18 26.01
N ASP A 130 6.12 17.42 24.72
CA ASP A 130 5.13 18.36 24.19
C ASP A 130 3.72 17.91 24.62
N LYS A 131 2.90 18.89 25.06
CA LYS A 131 1.51 18.60 25.47
C LYS A 131 0.71 17.90 24.38
N THR A 132 0.94 18.23 23.13
CA THR A 132 0.28 17.59 21.98
C THR A 132 0.60 16.10 21.88
N VAL A 133 1.86 15.71 22.15
CA VAL A 133 2.30 14.31 22.15
C VAL A 133 1.65 13.53 23.30
N LEU A 134 1.52 14.15 24.47
CA LEU A 134 0.85 13.52 25.62
C LEU A 134 -0.64 13.34 25.37
N GLU A 135 -1.32 14.34 24.81
CA GLU A 135 -2.74 14.27 24.45
C GLU A 135 -2.98 13.19 23.38
N GLU A 136 -2.11 13.10 22.37
CA GLU A 136 -2.18 12.05 21.36
C GLU A 136 -1.97 10.65 21.96
N LYS A 137 -1.07 10.52 22.93
CA LYS A 137 -0.85 9.26 23.64
C LYS A 137 -2.08 8.84 24.45
N GLU A 138 -2.65 9.73 25.22
CA GLU A 138 -3.88 9.47 25.99
C GLU A 138 -5.02 9.04 25.05
N LYS A 139 -5.08 9.67 23.89
CA LYS A 139 -5.99 9.29 22.81
C LYS A 139 -5.75 7.86 22.36
N GLN A 140 -4.54 7.48 22.00
CA GLN A 140 -4.22 6.13 21.56
C GLN A 140 -4.50 5.08 22.64
N ASP A 141 -4.11 5.38 23.89
CA ASP A 141 -4.34 4.49 25.04
C ASP A 141 -5.85 4.28 25.31
N THR A 142 -6.65 5.30 25.05
CA THR A 142 -8.11 5.20 25.20
C THR A 142 -8.72 4.37 24.07
N LEU A 143 -8.25 4.53 22.83
CA LEU A 143 -8.69 3.70 21.70
C LEU A 143 -8.38 2.22 21.93
N LEU A 144 -7.19 1.90 22.44
CA LEU A 144 -6.78 0.52 22.70
C LEU A 144 -7.60 -0.18 23.82
N LYS A 145 -8.29 0.59 24.67
CA LYS A 145 -9.20 0.03 25.69
C LYS A 145 -10.55 -0.41 25.11
N ILE A 146 -10.87 -0.01 23.90
CA ILE A 146 -12.13 -0.41 23.23
C ILE A 146 -11.96 -1.81 22.66
N PRO A 147 -12.76 -2.82 23.05
CA PRO A 147 -12.64 -4.18 22.55
C PRO A 147 -12.79 -4.24 21.03
N GLY A 148 -11.88 -4.94 20.37
CA GLY A 148 -11.86 -5.11 18.92
C GLY A 148 -11.07 -4.03 18.17
N ILE A 149 -10.56 -2.97 18.81
CA ILE A 149 -9.69 -1.99 18.19
C ILE A 149 -8.23 -2.44 18.30
N MET A 150 -7.50 -2.28 17.21
CA MET A 150 -6.07 -2.53 17.12
C MET A 150 -5.36 -1.39 16.41
N LEU A 151 -4.10 -1.16 16.77
CA LEU A 151 -3.17 -0.32 16.04
C LEU A 151 -2.18 -1.19 15.29
N SER A 152 -1.90 -0.82 14.05
CA SER A 152 -0.88 -1.45 13.21
C SER A 152 0.00 -0.38 12.58
N ASP A 153 1.30 -0.60 12.55
CA ASP A 153 2.21 0.31 11.86
C ASP A 153 1.99 0.26 10.36
N VAL A 154 1.86 1.43 9.75
CA VAL A 154 1.74 1.59 8.31
C VAL A 154 2.77 2.59 7.80
N LYS A 155 3.32 2.32 6.63
CA LYS A 155 4.15 3.26 5.92
C LYS A 155 3.29 4.34 5.29
N VAL A 156 3.68 5.60 5.47
CA VAL A 156 2.98 6.75 4.92
C VAL A 156 3.97 7.73 4.30
N ARG A 157 3.49 8.55 3.38
CA ARG A 157 4.26 9.69 2.92
C ARG A 157 4.21 10.78 3.98
N THR A 158 5.37 11.21 4.48
CA THR A 158 5.50 12.22 5.53
C THR A 158 6.11 13.50 4.98
N TYR A 159 5.54 14.64 5.38
CA TYR A 159 5.95 15.98 4.99
C TYR A 159 6.51 16.72 6.21
N TYR A 160 7.82 16.91 6.26
CA TYR A 160 8.53 17.33 7.47
C TYR A 160 8.35 18.82 7.79
N LEU A 161 8.14 19.68 6.79
CA LEU A 161 7.85 21.10 6.98
C LEU A 161 6.36 21.43 7.10
N LYS A 162 5.50 20.40 7.06
CA LYS A 162 4.04 20.54 7.19
C LYS A 162 3.50 21.70 6.32
N GLU A 163 2.79 22.65 6.93
CA GLU A 163 2.14 23.78 6.24
C GLU A 163 3.14 24.73 5.57
N ALA A 164 4.33 24.90 6.16
CA ALA A 164 5.34 25.83 5.67
C ALA A 164 5.82 25.55 4.24
N ALA A 165 5.80 24.28 3.77
CA ALA A 165 6.23 23.90 2.43
C ALA A 165 5.13 23.23 1.59
N SER A 166 3.87 23.22 2.07
CA SER A 166 2.76 22.49 1.45
C SER A 166 2.52 22.86 -0.02
N HIS A 167 2.62 24.14 -0.37
CA HIS A 167 2.44 24.62 -1.74
C HIS A 167 3.58 24.25 -2.68
N LEU A 168 4.82 24.17 -2.16
CA LEU A 168 6.00 23.83 -2.94
C LEU A 168 6.12 22.32 -3.13
N VAL A 169 6.09 21.57 -2.02
CA VAL A 169 6.28 20.12 -2.03
C VAL A 169 5.04 19.42 -2.58
N GLY A 170 3.86 19.92 -2.23
CA GLY A 170 2.59 19.28 -2.58
C GLY A 170 2.26 18.08 -1.71
N TYR A 171 1.41 17.19 -2.22
CA TYR A 171 1.00 15.99 -1.51
C TYR A 171 0.66 14.84 -2.47
N VAL A 172 0.67 13.63 -1.94
CA VAL A 172 0.16 12.43 -2.62
C VAL A 172 -1.23 12.08 -2.11
N GLN A 173 -2.03 11.44 -2.96
CA GLN A 173 -3.35 10.92 -2.62
C GLN A 173 -3.52 9.53 -3.21
N ALA A 174 -4.43 8.74 -2.64
CA ALA A 174 -4.84 7.48 -3.23
C ALA A 174 -5.40 7.70 -4.64
N VAL A 175 -5.02 6.82 -5.55
CA VAL A 175 -5.43 6.87 -6.96
C VAL A 175 -6.94 6.71 -7.07
N THR A 176 -7.59 7.62 -7.81
CA THR A 176 -9.03 7.55 -8.13
C THR A 176 -9.29 6.70 -9.38
N ALA A 177 -10.55 6.40 -9.66
CA ALA A 177 -10.93 5.71 -10.90
C ALA A 177 -10.58 6.52 -12.16
N GLU A 178 -10.64 7.85 -12.06
CA GLU A 178 -10.25 8.75 -13.14
C GLU A 178 -8.73 8.73 -13.37
N ASP A 179 -7.94 8.80 -12.29
CA ASP A 179 -6.48 8.67 -12.37
C ASP A 179 -6.05 7.36 -13.04
N LEU A 180 -6.73 6.24 -12.72
CA LEU A 180 -6.45 4.94 -13.33
C LEU A 180 -6.75 4.92 -14.84
N GLN A 181 -7.73 5.68 -15.29
CA GLN A 181 -8.05 5.80 -16.72
C GLN A 181 -7.04 6.71 -17.43
N GLU A 182 -6.69 7.84 -16.84
CA GLU A 182 -5.77 8.83 -17.40
C GLU A 182 -4.34 8.26 -17.51
N HIS A 183 -3.89 7.54 -16.48
CA HIS A 183 -2.56 6.93 -16.42
C HIS A 183 -2.55 5.43 -16.76
N LYS A 184 -3.45 5.02 -17.67
CA LYS A 184 -3.56 3.63 -18.08
C LYS A 184 -2.25 3.11 -18.69
N GLY A 185 -1.74 2.01 -18.12
CA GLY A 185 -0.48 1.39 -18.57
C GLY A 185 0.77 1.92 -17.87
N GLU A 186 0.66 2.92 -17.00
CA GLU A 186 1.77 3.47 -16.23
C GLU A 186 2.03 2.72 -14.91
N GLY A 187 1.36 1.58 -14.69
CA GLY A 187 1.58 0.70 -13.55
C GLY A 187 0.86 1.10 -12.27
N TYR A 188 -0.11 2.03 -12.33
CA TYR A 188 -0.97 2.35 -11.18
C TYR A 188 -2.01 1.26 -10.93
N ARG A 189 -2.32 1.06 -9.66
CA ARG A 189 -3.33 0.14 -9.14
C ARG A 189 -4.25 0.87 -8.16
N THR A 190 -5.35 0.26 -7.78
CA THR A 190 -6.35 0.84 -6.87
C THR A 190 -5.80 1.20 -5.49
N ASN A 191 -4.70 0.57 -5.06
CA ASN A 191 -4.02 0.85 -3.80
C ASN A 191 -2.77 1.74 -3.95
N SER A 192 -2.48 2.22 -5.16
CA SER A 192 -1.35 3.13 -5.42
C SER A 192 -1.66 4.55 -4.92
N VAL A 193 -0.61 5.34 -4.76
CA VAL A 193 -0.71 6.78 -4.51
C VAL A 193 -0.12 7.54 -5.71
N ILE A 194 -0.62 8.76 -5.92
CA ILE A 194 -0.17 9.64 -6.99
C ILE A 194 0.00 11.06 -6.45
N GLY A 195 1.03 11.78 -6.93
CA GLY A 195 1.25 13.18 -6.60
C GLY A 195 0.17 14.07 -7.21
N LYS A 196 -0.50 14.89 -6.40
CA LYS A 196 -1.61 15.75 -6.82
C LYS A 196 -1.21 17.19 -7.05
N THR A 197 -0.20 17.68 -6.36
CA THR A 197 0.26 19.07 -6.47
C THR A 197 1.77 19.19 -6.26
N GLY A 198 2.35 20.35 -6.56
CA GLY A 198 3.72 20.72 -6.25
C GLY A 198 4.77 19.81 -6.88
N LEU A 199 5.88 19.63 -6.17
CA LEU A 199 6.98 18.78 -6.60
C LEU A 199 6.59 17.31 -6.70
N GLU A 200 5.64 16.84 -5.87
CA GLU A 200 5.12 15.47 -5.93
C GLU A 200 4.49 15.13 -7.29
N THR A 201 3.76 16.08 -7.90
CA THR A 201 3.17 15.91 -9.24
C THR A 201 4.22 16.13 -10.33
N LEU A 202 5.05 17.17 -10.17
CA LEU A 202 6.02 17.57 -11.19
C LEU A 202 7.05 16.47 -11.47
N TYR A 203 7.48 15.76 -10.42
CA TYR A 203 8.47 14.69 -10.46
C TYR A 203 7.86 13.31 -10.18
N GLU A 204 6.58 13.14 -10.50
CA GLU A 204 5.88 11.86 -10.25
C GLU A 204 6.57 10.66 -10.89
N LYS A 205 7.08 10.81 -12.11
CA LYS A 205 7.75 9.72 -12.86
C LYS A 205 9.02 9.25 -12.18
N GLU A 206 9.82 10.20 -11.71
CA GLU A 206 11.08 9.93 -11.03
C GLU A 206 10.83 9.38 -9.63
N LEU A 207 9.89 9.99 -8.89
CA LEU A 207 9.58 9.64 -7.52
C LEU A 207 8.89 8.28 -7.39
N LYS A 208 7.98 7.93 -8.29
CA LYS A 208 7.14 6.74 -8.16
C LYS A 208 7.91 5.43 -8.19
N GLY A 209 8.94 5.34 -9.04
CA GLY A 209 9.62 4.08 -9.32
C GLY A 209 8.78 3.11 -10.16
N THR A 210 9.16 1.84 -10.16
CA THR A 210 8.46 0.78 -10.90
C THR A 210 8.39 -0.47 -10.05
N ASP A 211 7.17 -0.97 -9.84
CA ASP A 211 6.95 -2.21 -9.09
C ASP A 211 7.57 -3.41 -9.79
N GLY A 212 8.15 -4.30 -8.99
CA GLY A 212 8.59 -5.61 -9.45
C GLY A 212 7.43 -6.60 -9.54
N CYS A 213 7.62 -7.59 -10.38
CA CYS A 213 6.65 -8.66 -10.56
C CYS A 213 7.35 -10.00 -10.71
N GLU A 214 6.94 -11.00 -9.95
CA GLU A 214 7.36 -12.37 -10.11
C GLU A 214 6.16 -13.24 -10.44
N ILE A 215 6.26 -14.03 -11.51
CA ILE A 215 5.30 -15.06 -11.87
C ILE A 215 5.99 -16.41 -11.68
N CYS A 216 5.45 -17.25 -10.80
CA CYS A 216 6.01 -18.56 -10.51
C CYS A 216 4.94 -19.65 -10.50
N ILE A 217 5.38 -20.90 -10.69
CA ILE A 217 4.57 -22.10 -10.47
C ILE A 217 4.80 -22.54 -9.03
N VAL A 218 3.71 -22.79 -8.29
CA VAL A 218 3.72 -23.34 -6.95
C VAL A 218 2.98 -24.66 -6.90
N ASP A 219 3.43 -25.59 -6.05
CA ASP A 219 2.76 -26.87 -5.82
C ASP A 219 1.47 -26.69 -4.99
N ALA A 220 0.76 -27.79 -4.74
CA ALA A 220 -0.46 -27.79 -3.93
C ALA A 220 -0.24 -27.30 -2.48
N ASN A 221 1.00 -27.34 -1.96
CA ASN A 221 1.38 -26.90 -0.63
C ASN A 221 1.83 -25.42 -0.61
N GLY A 222 1.90 -24.77 -1.78
CA GLY A 222 2.39 -23.40 -1.91
C GLY A 222 3.91 -23.27 -2.05
N ASN A 223 4.65 -24.38 -2.21
CA ASN A 223 6.10 -24.32 -2.44
C ASN A 223 6.40 -23.94 -3.89
N LYS A 224 7.32 -23.03 -4.07
CA LYS A 224 7.76 -22.56 -5.37
C LYS A 224 8.52 -23.64 -6.12
N LYS A 225 8.06 -23.98 -7.33
CA LYS A 225 8.67 -24.97 -8.23
C LYS A 225 9.58 -24.30 -9.25
N SER A 226 9.05 -23.34 -9.98
CA SER A 226 9.81 -22.62 -11.03
C SER A 226 9.35 -21.17 -11.16
N VAL A 227 10.24 -20.34 -11.67
CA VAL A 227 9.95 -18.93 -12.00
C VAL A 227 9.74 -18.83 -13.50
N ILE A 228 8.56 -18.35 -13.90
CA ILE A 228 8.19 -18.15 -15.30
C ILE A 228 8.74 -16.82 -15.81
N ALA A 229 8.55 -15.76 -15.00
CA ALA A 229 9.01 -14.42 -15.32
C ALA A 229 9.34 -13.67 -14.04
N TYR A 230 10.36 -12.82 -14.11
CA TYR A 230 10.77 -11.94 -13.02
C TYR A 230 11.23 -10.60 -13.56
N GLU A 231 10.56 -9.54 -13.10
CA GLU A 231 10.97 -8.16 -13.30
C GLU A 231 11.31 -7.58 -11.93
N PRO A 232 12.57 -7.18 -11.68
CA PRO A 232 12.95 -6.60 -10.40
C PRO A 232 12.28 -5.24 -10.21
N ARG A 233 11.91 -4.91 -8.99
CA ARG A 233 11.45 -3.56 -8.65
C ARG A 233 12.58 -2.55 -8.87
N LYS A 234 12.19 -1.33 -9.24
CA LYS A 234 13.08 -0.17 -9.29
C LYS A 234 12.50 0.89 -8.38
N ASP A 235 13.18 1.18 -7.29
CA ASP A 235 12.75 2.24 -6.38
C ASP A 235 12.84 3.60 -7.09
N GLY A 236 11.99 4.55 -6.66
CA GLY A 236 11.99 5.90 -7.20
C GLY A 236 13.28 6.65 -6.85
N GLU A 237 13.58 7.65 -7.63
CA GLU A 237 14.77 8.49 -7.47
C GLU A 237 14.49 9.62 -6.48
N ASP A 238 15.49 9.98 -5.67
CA ASP A 238 15.42 11.12 -4.77
C ASP A 238 15.57 12.44 -5.54
N ILE A 239 14.72 13.40 -5.27
CA ILE A 239 14.75 14.73 -5.89
C ILE A 239 15.46 15.72 -4.96
N HIS A 240 16.61 16.20 -5.39
CA HIS A 240 17.36 17.24 -4.69
C HIS A 240 16.90 18.62 -5.13
N THR A 241 16.42 19.42 -4.20
CA THR A 241 15.95 20.78 -4.45
C THR A 241 16.95 21.83 -3.99
N THR A 242 16.74 23.08 -4.39
CA THR A 242 17.47 24.24 -3.88
C THR A 242 16.76 24.91 -2.70
N ILE A 243 15.66 24.33 -2.20
CA ILE A 243 14.90 24.84 -1.06
C ILE A 243 15.79 24.80 0.18
N ASP A 244 15.78 25.89 0.93
CA ASP A 244 16.37 25.96 2.26
C ASP A 244 15.29 25.69 3.30
N GLY A 245 15.34 24.48 3.90
CA GLY A 245 14.31 24.04 4.85
C GLY A 245 14.23 24.93 6.09
N ASP A 246 15.35 25.48 6.57
CA ASP A 246 15.35 26.35 7.75
C ASP A 246 14.70 27.71 7.44
N LEU A 247 15.04 28.29 6.28
CA LEU A 247 14.41 29.52 5.83
C LEU A 247 12.91 29.31 5.58
N GLN A 248 12.54 28.19 4.92
CA GLN A 248 11.14 27.89 4.62
C GLN A 248 10.30 27.69 5.88
N SER A 249 10.87 27.14 6.94
CA SER A 249 10.16 26.94 8.22
C SER A 249 9.89 28.23 8.99
N THR A 250 10.57 29.33 8.66
CA THR A 250 10.44 30.63 9.33
C THR A 250 9.54 31.62 8.59
N LEU A 251 9.12 31.29 7.38
CA LEU A 251 8.20 32.07 6.55
C LEU A 251 6.74 31.75 6.82
#